data_a02b29326bfc9457bddc4ecce377d744
#
_entry.id   a02b29326bfc9457bddc4ecce377d744
#
_cell.length_a   1.000
_cell.length_b   1.000
_cell.length_c   1.000
_cell.angle_alpha   90.00
_cell.angle_beta   90.00
_cell.angle_gamma   90.00
#
_symmetry.space_group_name_H-M   'P 1'
#
loop_
_entity.id
_entity.type
_entity.pdbx_description
1 polymer ?
#
loop_
_entity_poly.entity_id
_entity_poly.type
_entity_poly.pdbx_seq_one_letter_code
_entity_poly.pdbx_strand_id
1 'polypeptide(L)'
;PLLSDHGTTTDSATSFSNREQNISEHSISKHSISEIGIAEWLLQINDDISRELERGVNIRQLVAARACVIDELLIALFKWFELDKTDLALFATGGYGRGELSLYSDVDILLLTPDEITVDNKEKINNLVALLWDIGLEPALSVRSVNECLEAALDHTVASTLLEARLLVGNEALQNAPHKIVNTQWSPRDFYEVKIAEAKARYLQHNATEYNLEPNIKTAPGGLRDIHIIGWVTKRYFRVSKLYDLVQQSFLTEKEFDELNFAEGYLWQIRHYLHELTGRNENKLLFDYQREIAQMMGYETQPDDQPNAAVERFMRDYYRCAMQISTLSEMLTNHYYETIIEPQLPDEERPKKHPINARFNRVGEQIAISHHRVFAQHPEAILEMFLLMGQYGIKNVRTHTL
;
A
#
# COMPACT_ATOMS: atom_id res chain seq x y z
N PRO A 1 -4.86 15.49 -22.43
CA PRO A 1 -4.50 16.85 -22.01
C PRO A 1 -4.39 16.93 -20.49
N LEU A 2 -3.44 16.18 -19.91
CA LEU A 2 -3.21 16.12 -18.44
C LEU A 2 -1.82 16.66 -18.07
N LEU A 3 -1.27 17.56 -18.85
CA LEU A 3 0.02 18.20 -18.57
C LEU A 3 -0.07 19.71 -18.88
N SER A 4 -0.87 20.44 -18.11
CA SER A 4 -0.70 21.88 -17.89
C SER A 4 -1.72 22.34 -16.85
N ASP A 5 -1.27 22.56 -15.63
CA ASP A 5 -1.45 23.74 -14.82
C ASP A 5 -1.00 23.48 -13.38
N HIS A 6 0.19 23.97 -13.07
CA HIS A 6 0.58 24.24 -11.69
C HIS A 6 -0.05 25.58 -11.27
N GLY A 7 -1.30 25.50 -10.82
CA GLY A 7 -1.99 26.61 -10.16
C GLY A 7 -1.98 26.39 -8.64
N THR A 8 -1.26 27.26 -7.96
CA THR A 8 -1.19 27.37 -6.50
C THR A 8 -2.58 27.52 -5.89
N THR A 9 -3.06 26.53 -5.16
CA THR A 9 -4.27 26.63 -4.33
C THR A 9 -3.92 26.52 -2.86
N THR A 10 -3.53 27.64 -2.26
CA THR A 10 -3.34 27.79 -0.80
C THR A 10 -4.65 27.97 -0.02
N ASP A 11 -5.81 28.07 -0.69
CA ASP A 11 -7.10 28.34 -0.03
C ASP A 11 -7.92 27.11 0.34
N SER A 12 -7.59 25.92 -0.17
CA SER A 12 -8.33 24.69 0.13
C SER A 12 -7.94 24.04 1.47
N ALA A 13 -6.72 24.28 1.95
CA ALA A 13 -6.23 23.70 3.21
C ALA A 13 -6.93 24.31 4.46
N THR A 14 -7.29 25.60 4.41
CA THR A 14 -7.98 26.28 5.52
C THR A 14 -9.45 25.91 5.64
N SER A 15 -10.12 25.56 4.55
CA SER A 15 -11.52 25.10 4.61
C SER A 15 -11.66 23.68 5.12
N PHE A 16 -10.67 22.83 4.90
CA PHE A 16 -10.64 21.47 5.40
C PHE A 16 -10.34 21.40 6.90
N SER A 17 -9.37 22.20 7.38
CA SER A 17 -9.06 22.31 8.81
C SER A 17 -10.25 22.78 9.65
N ASN A 18 -11.08 23.69 9.14
CA ASN A 18 -12.30 24.13 9.82
C ASN A 18 -13.45 23.09 9.75
N ARG A 19 -13.41 22.12 8.81
CA ARG A 19 -14.39 21.03 8.72
C ARG A 19 -13.93 19.79 9.48
N GLU A 20 -12.63 19.52 9.56
CA GLU A 20 -12.10 18.52 10.51
C GLU A 20 -12.47 18.86 11.95
N GLN A 21 -12.44 20.15 12.32
CA GLN A 21 -12.95 20.62 13.61
C GLN A 21 -14.48 20.43 13.74
N ASN A 22 -15.26 20.60 12.68
CA ASN A 22 -16.70 20.36 12.71
C ASN A 22 -17.08 18.86 12.75
N ILE A 23 -16.28 17.97 12.18
CA ILE A 23 -16.49 16.51 12.29
C ILE A 23 -16.07 16.04 13.69
N SER A 24 -14.99 16.61 14.27
CA SER A 24 -14.55 16.27 15.63
C SER A 24 -15.44 16.88 16.72
N GLU A 25 -16.17 17.97 16.44
CA GLU A 25 -17.10 18.61 17.40
C GLU A 25 -18.48 17.96 17.47
N HIS A 26 -18.82 17.04 16.57
CA HIS A 26 -19.93 16.09 16.82
C HIS A 26 -19.46 15.01 17.80
N SER A 27 -19.02 15.48 18.97
CA SER A 27 -18.75 14.62 20.12
C SER A 27 -19.95 13.70 20.34
N ILE A 28 -19.72 12.39 20.19
CA ILE A 28 -20.65 11.33 20.52
C ILE A 28 -21.01 11.53 21.99
N SER A 29 -22.10 12.28 22.26
CA SER A 29 -22.57 12.53 23.61
C SER A 29 -23.08 11.20 24.19
N LYS A 30 -22.86 10.98 25.48
CA LYS A 30 -23.20 9.77 26.24
C LYS A 30 -24.71 9.40 26.27
N HIS A 31 -25.55 9.98 25.43
CA HIS A 31 -26.98 9.71 25.38
C HIS A 31 -27.35 8.90 24.13
N SER A 32 -27.67 7.63 24.34
CA SER A 32 -28.26 6.68 23.39
C SER A 32 -27.66 6.66 21.97
N ILE A 33 -26.48 6.15 21.84
CA ILE A 33 -25.98 5.67 20.57
C ILE A 33 -26.81 4.42 20.26
N SER A 34 -27.78 4.51 19.35
CA SER A 34 -28.43 3.32 18.79
C SER A 34 -27.51 2.74 17.70
N GLU A 35 -27.37 1.42 17.65
CA GLU A 35 -26.62 0.71 16.60
C GLU A 35 -27.05 1.15 15.20
N ILE A 36 -28.36 1.35 15.00
CA ILE A 36 -28.94 1.88 13.76
C ILE A 36 -28.38 3.28 13.43
N GLY A 37 -28.28 4.18 14.41
CA GLY A 37 -27.76 5.52 14.19
C GLY A 37 -26.29 5.55 13.79
N ILE A 38 -25.45 4.63 14.29
CA ILE A 38 -24.04 4.52 13.88
C ILE A 38 -23.95 3.95 12.46
N ALA A 39 -24.73 2.93 12.12
CA ALA A 39 -24.74 2.35 10.78
C ALA A 39 -25.17 3.39 9.72
N GLU A 40 -26.25 4.14 9.98
CA GLU A 40 -26.71 5.23 9.12
C GLU A 40 -25.65 6.33 8.96
N TRP A 41 -24.96 6.69 10.05
CA TRP A 41 -23.88 7.67 10.03
C TRP A 41 -22.67 7.18 9.20
N LEU A 42 -22.28 5.90 9.28
CA LEU A 42 -21.22 5.32 8.45
C LEU A 42 -21.59 5.33 6.95
N LEU A 43 -22.84 5.03 6.61
CA LEU A 43 -23.33 5.13 5.24
C LEU A 43 -23.25 6.58 4.73
N GLN A 44 -23.68 7.55 5.57
CA GLN A 44 -23.57 8.97 5.23
C GLN A 44 -22.13 9.42 4.99
N ILE A 45 -21.17 8.94 5.79
CA ILE A 45 -19.73 9.19 5.60
C ILE A 45 -19.26 8.65 4.23
N ASN A 46 -19.67 7.44 3.87
CA ASN A 46 -19.31 6.87 2.58
C ASN A 46 -19.87 7.71 1.41
N ASP A 47 -21.13 8.15 1.49
CA ASP A 47 -21.74 9.03 0.50
C ASP A 47 -21.06 10.41 0.42
N ASP A 48 -20.64 10.97 1.57
CA ASP A 48 -19.90 12.21 1.62
C ASP A 48 -18.53 12.10 0.96
N ILE A 49 -17.84 11.00 1.17
CA ILE A 49 -16.53 10.69 0.53
C ILE A 49 -16.71 10.60 -0.99
N SER A 50 -17.70 9.89 -1.49
CA SER A 50 -17.97 9.78 -2.93
C SER A 50 -18.28 11.14 -3.55
N ARG A 51 -19.13 11.94 -2.90
CA ARG A 51 -19.43 13.31 -3.36
C ARG A 51 -18.21 14.24 -3.38
N GLU A 52 -17.32 14.16 -2.40
CA GLU A 52 -16.10 14.97 -2.39
C GLU A 52 -15.10 14.50 -3.46
N LEU A 53 -15.06 13.20 -3.79
CA LEU A 53 -14.28 12.69 -4.92
C LEU A 53 -14.78 13.25 -6.26
N GLU A 54 -16.11 13.26 -6.49
CA GLU A 54 -16.73 13.86 -7.68
C GLU A 54 -16.43 15.37 -7.79
N ARG A 55 -16.24 16.06 -6.68
CA ARG A 55 -15.82 17.48 -6.62
C ARG A 55 -14.33 17.68 -6.90
N GLY A 56 -13.57 16.61 -7.10
CA GLY A 56 -12.14 16.64 -7.41
C GLY A 56 -11.22 16.68 -6.19
N VAL A 57 -11.71 16.34 -4.99
CA VAL A 57 -10.84 16.17 -3.81
C VAL A 57 -9.95 14.96 -4.03
N ASN A 58 -8.68 15.08 -3.66
CA ASN A 58 -7.69 14.02 -3.85
C ASN A 58 -8.09 12.74 -3.10
N ILE A 59 -8.14 11.62 -3.79
CA ILE A 59 -8.50 10.31 -3.24
C ILE A 59 -7.69 9.92 -2.00
N ARG A 60 -6.41 10.33 -1.91
CA ARG A 60 -5.55 10.07 -0.75
C ARG A 60 -6.06 10.74 0.51
N GLN A 61 -6.55 11.97 0.39
CA GLN A 61 -7.15 12.68 1.51
C GLN A 61 -8.44 12.00 1.96
N LEU A 62 -9.23 11.49 1.02
CA LEU A 62 -10.50 10.83 1.31
C LEU A 62 -10.33 9.47 2.00
N VAL A 63 -9.38 8.63 1.55
CA VAL A 63 -9.11 7.34 2.22
C VAL A 63 -8.50 7.54 3.60
N ALA A 64 -7.66 8.58 3.77
CA ALA A 64 -7.10 8.94 5.06
C ALA A 64 -8.18 9.51 6.01
N ALA A 65 -9.06 10.38 5.51
CA ALA A 65 -10.17 10.91 6.29
C ALA A 65 -11.10 9.79 6.79
N ARG A 66 -11.42 8.81 5.92
CA ARG A 66 -12.20 7.64 6.32
C ARG A 66 -11.50 6.84 7.42
N ALA A 67 -10.20 6.62 7.30
CA ALA A 67 -9.43 5.93 8.33
C ALA A 67 -9.49 6.69 9.67
N CYS A 68 -9.36 8.03 9.67
CA CYS A 68 -9.47 8.85 10.88
C CYS A 68 -10.88 8.74 11.53
N VAL A 69 -11.94 8.74 10.72
CA VAL A 69 -13.31 8.58 11.24
C VAL A 69 -13.48 7.22 11.93
N ILE A 70 -12.94 6.16 11.33
CA ILE A 70 -12.99 4.81 11.95
C ILE A 70 -12.08 4.74 13.19
N ASP A 71 -10.95 5.45 13.21
CA ASP A 71 -10.10 5.57 14.42
C ASP A 71 -10.91 6.12 15.59
N GLU A 72 -11.57 7.28 15.40
CA GLU A 72 -12.37 7.92 16.44
C GLU A 72 -13.51 7.02 16.93
N LEU A 73 -14.19 6.34 16.01
CA LEU A 73 -15.26 5.39 16.36
C LEU A 73 -14.70 4.23 17.21
N LEU A 74 -13.61 3.59 16.77
CA LEU A 74 -13.02 2.47 17.50
C LEU A 74 -12.48 2.87 18.87
N ILE A 75 -11.85 4.05 18.97
CA ILE A 75 -11.38 4.62 20.23
C ILE A 75 -12.56 4.85 21.19
N ALA A 76 -13.67 5.42 20.68
CA ALA A 76 -14.85 5.67 21.48
C ALA A 76 -15.51 4.35 21.98
N LEU A 77 -15.63 3.36 21.09
CA LEU A 77 -16.19 2.06 21.44
C LEU A 77 -15.29 1.30 22.44
N PHE A 78 -13.98 1.34 22.26
CA PHE A 78 -13.01 0.73 23.18
C PHE A 78 -13.14 1.29 24.60
N LYS A 79 -13.34 2.62 24.73
CA LYS A 79 -13.61 3.29 26.00
C LYS A 79 -15.01 2.97 26.55
N TRP A 80 -16.01 2.85 25.67
CA TRP A 80 -17.38 2.49 26.07
C TRP A 80 -17.43 1.13 26.77
N PHE A 81 -16.71 0.14 26.23
CA PHE A 81 -16.60 -1.19 26.83
C PHE A 81 -15.58 -1.26 27.98
N GLU A 82 -15.02 -0.11 28.40
CA GLU A 82 -14.00 -0.01 29.48
C GLU A 82 -12.74 -0.86 29.26
N LEU A 83 -12.40 -1.12 27.99
CA LEU A 83 -11.20 -1.85 27.61
C LEU A 83 -9.93 -0.97 27.76
N ASP A 84 -10.06 0.35 27.76
CA ASP A 84 -9.00 1.32 28.04
C ASP A 84 -8.49 1.28 29.49
N LYS A 85 -9.23 0.66 30.40
CA LYS A 85 -8.84 0.46 31.80
C LYS A 85 -8.11 -0.87 32.04
N THR A 86 -7.79 -1.58 30.97
CA THR A 86 -7.13 -2.90 31.00
C THR A 86 -5.72 -2.80 30.44
N ASP A 87 -4.94 -3.90 30.48
CA ASP A 87 -3.62 -3.97 29.87
C ASP A 87 -3.67 -4.22 28.34
N LEU A 88 -4.85 -4.14 27.73
CA LEU A 88 -5.04 -4.32 26.30
C LEU A 88 -4.60 -3.07 25.51
N ALA A 89 -4.12 -3.30 24.31
CA ALA A 89 -3.84 -2.26 23.32
C ALA A 89 -4.53 -2.60 22.00
N LEU A 90 -5.25 -1.63 21.43
CA LEU A 90 -5.92 -1.73 20.15
C LEU A 90 -5.05 -1.12 19.06
N PHE A 91 -4.77 -1.89 18.02
CA PHE A 91 -4.00 -1.46 16.86
C PHE A 91 -4.83 -1.55 15.59
N ALA A 92 -4.70 -0.55 14.74
CA ALA A 92 -5.00 -0.66 13.32
C ALA A 92 -3.86 -1.40 12.62
N THR A 93 -4.17 -2.31 11.72
CA THR A 93 -3.18 -3.12 10.99
C THR A 93 -3.47 -3.15 9.49
N GLY A 94 -2.60 -3.75 8.69
CA GLY A 94 -2.81 -3.86 7.24
C GLY A 94 -3.00 -2.51 6.55
N GLY A 95 -3.93 -2.43 5.59
CA GLY A 95 -4.28 -1.18 4.91
C GLY A 95 -4.79 -0.10 5.86
N TYR A 96 -5.60 -0.50 6.84
CA TYR A 96 -6.09 0.39 7.87
C TYR A 96 -4.96 0.93 8.76
N GLY A 97 -3.97 0.10 9.08
CA GLY A 97 -2.77 0.54 9.80
C GLY A 97 -1.95 1.60 9.06
N ARG A 98 -1.92 1.56 7.72
CA ARG A 98 -1.32 2.60 6.87
C ARG A 98 -2.15 3.89 6.77
N GLY A 99 -3.38 3.89 7.29
CA GLY A 99 -4.34 4.97 7.08
C GLY A 99 -5.00 4.93 5.71
N GLU A 100 -5.04 3.79 5.05
CA GLU A 100 -5.57 3.57 3.70
C GLU A 100 -6.84 2.71 3.78
N LEU A 101 -7.99 3.34 4.00
CA LEU A 101 -9.25 2.63 4.18
C LEU A 101 -10.25 3.00 3.07
N SER A 102 -10.40 2.14 2.06
CA SER A 102 -11.42 2.30 1.01
C SER A 102 -12.82 1.93 1.54
N LEU A 103 -13.90 2.32 0.82
CA LEU A 103 -15.30 2.25 1.26
C LEU A 103 -15.71 0.90 1.89
N TYR A 104 -15.44 -0.19 1.20
CA TYR A 104 -15.82 -1.55 1.62
C TYR A 104 -14.59 -2.42 1.92
N SER A 105 -13.48 -1.79 2.37
CA SER A 105 -12.32 -2.54 2.86
C SER A 105 -12.59 -3.07 4.25
N ASP A 106 -12.07 -4.28 4.52
CA ASP A 106 -12.03 -4.86 5.85
C ASP A 106 -11.32 -3.90 6.83
N VAL A 107 -11.79 -3.84 8.06
CA VAL A 107 -11.15 -3.08 9.14
C VAL A 107 -10.24 -4.03 9.91
N ASP A 108 -8.97 -4.08 9.48
CA ASP A 108 -7.96 -4.94 10.08
C ASP A 108 -7.54 -4.41 11.46
N ILE A 109 -7.86 -5.12 12.53
CA ILE A 109 -7.54 -4.73 13.92
C ILE A 109 -6.84 -5.84 14.70
N LEU A 110 -5.91 -5.44 15.53
CA LEU A 110 -5.21 -6.32 16.48
C LEU A 110 -5.45 -5.82 17.90
N LEU A 111 -6.00 -6.68 18.74
CA LEU A 111 -6.00 -6.53 20.19
C LEU A 111 -4.78 -7.27 20.76
N LEU A 112 -3.85 -6.53 21.33
CA LEU A 112 -2.64 -7.07 21.91
C LEU A 112 -2.68 -6.96 23.43
N THR A 113 -2.30 -8.05 24.14
CA THR A 113 -2.17 -8.10 25.58
C THR A 113 -0.76 -8.56 25.97
N PRO A 114 -0.19 -8.09 27.10
CA PRO A 114 1.07 -8.63 27.60
C PRO A 114 0.95 -10.09 28.03
N ASP A 115 -0.19 -10.47 28.62
CA ASP A 115 -0.46 -11.76 29.24
C ASP A 115 -1.76 -12.41 28.70
N GLU A 116 -2.20 -13.49 29.36
CA GLU A 116 -3.47 -14.15 29.05
C GLU A 116 -4.68 -13.23 29.35
N ILE A 117 -5.69 -13.33 28.49
CA ILE A 117 -6.91 -12.52 28.57
C ILE A 117 -7.82 -13.08 29.67
N THR A 118 -8.25 -12.21 30.58
CA THR A 118 -9.21 -12.56 31.64
C THR A 118 -10.59 -12.88 31.03
N VAL A 119 -11.44 -13.60 31.80
CA VAL A 119 -12.82 -13.93 31.38
C VAL A 119 -13.64 -12.67 31.15
N ASP A 120 -13.52 -11.66 32.03
CA ASP A 120 -14.22 -10.38 31.93
C ASP A 120 -13.82 -9.63 30.62
N ASN A 121 -12.54 -9.56 30.32
CA ASN A 121 -12.05 -8.93 29.09
C ASN A 121 -12.52 -9.68 27.85
N LYS A 122 -12.62 -11.02 27.89
CA LYS A 122 -13.18 -11.81 26.76
C LYS A 122 -14.62 -11.43 26.47
N GLU A 123 -15.45 -11.26 27.50
CA GLU A 123 -16.85 -10.87 27.33
C GLU A 123 -16.96 -9.46 26.74
N LYS A 124 -16.18 -8.49 27.24
CA LYS A 124 -16.15 -7.13 26.69
C LYS A 124 -15.68 -7.08 25.22
N ILE A 125 -14.66 -7.87 24.89
CA ILE A 125 -14.17 -8.00 23.50
C ILE A 125 -15.24 -8.59 22.59
N ASN A 126 -15.92 -9.66 23.02
CA ASN A 126 -16.99 -10.27 22.25
C ASN A 126 -18.14 -9.29 21.98
N ASN A 127 -18.53 -8.49 22.98
CA ASN A 127 -19.56 -7.47 22.83
C ASN A 127 -19.13 -6.35 21.88
N LEU A 128 -17.86 -5.91 21.93
CA LEU A 128 -17.31 -4.96 20.98
C LEU A 128 -17.37 -5.52 19.55
N VAL A 129 -16.93 -6.77 19.35
CA VAL A 129 -16.94 -7.41 18.02
C VAL A 129 -18.37 -7.55 17.48
N ALA A 130 -19.32 -8.00 18.32
CA ALA A 130 -20.72 -8.11 17.91
C ALA A 130 -21.26 -6.75 17.44
N LEU A 131 -21.01 -5.69 18.20
CA LEU A 131 -21.41 -4.33 17.82
C LEU A 131 -20.78 -3.88 16.49
N LEU A 132 -19.51 -4.19 16.24
CA LEU A 132 -18.86 -3.82 14.98
C LEU A 132 -19.53 -4.47 13.77
N TRP A 133 -19.95 -5.73 13.89
CA TRP A 133 -20.75 -6.41 12.86
C TRP A 133 -22.14 -5.80 12.70
N ASP A 134 -22.81 -5.49 13.81
CA ASP A 134 -24.18 -4.94 13.81
C ASP A 134 -24.26 -3.55 13.18
N ILE A 135 -23.18 -2.75 13.29
CA ILE A 135 -23.08 -1.42 12.63
C ILE A 135 -22.56 -1.47 11.19
N GLY A 136 -22.35 -2.68 10.64
CA GLY A 136 -21.93 -2.87 9.24
C GLY A 136 -20.45 -2.67 8.98
N LEU A 137 -19.59 -2.67 10.01
CA LEU A 137 -18.15 -2.80 9.83
C LEU A 137 -17.80 -4.30 9.76
N GLU A 138 -16.95 -4.66 8.81
CA GLU A 138 -16.42 -6.01 8.67
C GLU A 138 -15.05 -6.08 9.35
N PRO A 139 -14.96 -6.34 10.68
CA PRO A 139 -13.68 -6.36 11.36
C PRO A 139 -12.93 -7.65 11.08
N ALA A 140 -11.72 -7.53 10.55
CA ALA A 140 -10.73 -8.59 10.55
C ALA A 140 -9.94 -8.53 11.87
N LEU A 141 -10.53 -9.10 12.92
CA LEU A 141 -9.98 -9.02 14.28
C LEU A 141 -9.02 -10.16 14.58
N SER A 142 -7.87 -9.80 15.12
CA SER A 142 -6.92 -10.70 15.76
C SER A 142 -6.76 -10.32 17.24
N VAL A 143 -6.92 -11.29 18.15
CA VAL A 143 -6.72 -11.09 19.59
C VAL A 143 -5.59 -12.01 20.03
N ARG A 144 -4.49 -11.44 20.52
CA ARG A 144 -3.27 -12.21 20.84
C ARG A 144 -2.51 -11.62 22.01
N SER A 145 -1.86 -12.50 22.78
CA SER A 145 -0.77 -12.10 23.65
C SER A 145 0.47 -11.77 22.85
N VAL A 146 1.45 -11.10 23.47
CA VAL A 146 2.76 -10.82 22.86
C VAL A 146 3.44 -12.11 22.41
N ASN A 147 3.36 -13.19 23.20
CA ASN A 147 3.96 -14.48 22.88
C ASN A 147 3.28 -15.16 21.69
N GLU A 148 1.94 -15.19 21.65
CA GLU A 148 1.19 -15.71 20.51
C GLU A 148 1.45 -14.89 19.23
N CYS A 149 1.63 -13.58 19.37
CA CYS A 149 2.01 -12.72 18.26
C CYS A 149 3.42 -13.03 17.74
N LEU A 150 4.35 -13.37 18.64
CA LEU A 150 5.72 -13.78 18.29
C LEU A 150 5.72 -15.08 17.47
N GLU A 151 4.93 -16.07 17.89
CA GLU A 151 4.78 -17.33 17.16
C GLU A 151 4.08 -17.13 15.80
N ALA A 152 3.00 -16.37 15.77
CA ALA A 152 2.27 -16.07 14.55
C ALA A 152 3.11 -15.30 13.54
N ALA A 153 4.04 -14.46 13.99
CA ALA A 153 4.94 -13.68 13.13
C ALA A 153 5.98 -14.52 12.38
N LEU A 154 6.07 -15.83 12.61
CA LEU A 154 6.81 -16.76 11.75
C LEU A 154 6.19 -16.83 10.34
N ASP A 155 4.90 -16.55 10.22
CA ASP A 155 4.26 -16.32 8.92
C ASP A 155 4.57 -14.90 8.44
N HIS A 156 5.17 -14.80 7.24
CA HIS A 156 5.55 -13.53 6.64
C HIS A 156 4.35 -12.61 6.32
N THR A 157 3.13 -13.15 6.20
CA THR A 157 1.92 -12.35 5.97
C THR A 157 1.51 -11.66 7.26
N VAL A 158 1.56 -12.38 8.39
CA VAL A 158 1.37 -11.82 9.73
C VAL A 158 2.47 -10.79 10.03
N ALA A 159 3.73 -11.10 9.72
CA ALA A 159 4.84 -10.16 9.91
C ALA A 159 4.62 -8.86 9.12
N SER A 160 4.14 -8.93 7.87
CA SER A 160 3.80 -7.75 7.07
C SER A 160 2.69 -6.91 7.73
N THR A 161 1.66 -7.56 8.26
CA THR A 161 0.56 -6.91 8.97
C THR A 161 1.05 -6.19 10.22
N LEU A 162 1.96 -6.82 10.98
CA LEU A 162 2.56 -6.23 12.19
C LEU A 162 3.51 -5.07 11.89
N LEU A 163 4.18 -5.05 10.72
CA LEU A 163 4.98 -3.89 10.27
C LEU A 163 4.12 -2.65 10.01
N GLU A 164 2.84 -2.81 9.83
CA GLU A 164 1.90 -1.74 9.55
C GLU A 164 1.03 -1.39 10.77
N ALA A 165 1.28 -2.07 11.91
CA ALA A 165 0.53 -1.85 13.13
C ALA A 165 0.72 -0.42 13.66
N ARG A 166 -0.40 0.27 13.89
CA ARG A 166 -0.49 1.62 14.45
C ARG A 166 -1.39 1.58 15.69
N LEU A 167 -0.83 1.98 16.85
CA LEU A 167 -1.61 2.03 18.08
C LEU A 167 -2.73 3.07 17.96
N LEU A 168 -3.96 2.66 18.28
CA LEU A 168 -5.12 3.53 18.37
C LEU A 168 -5.38 3.99 19.81
N VAL A 169 -5.46 3.04 20.75
CA VAL A 169 -5.77 3.30 22.16
C VAL A 169 -5.36 2.12 23.04
N GLY A 170 -5.20 2.35 24.33
CA GLY A 170 -4.92 1.34 25.33
C GLY A 170 -3.49 1.40 25.85
N ASN A 171 -2.90 0.26 26.21
CA ASN A 171 -1.60 0.18 26.88
C ASN A 171 -0.45 0.67 25.98
N GLU A 172 0.04 1.89 26.22
CA GLU A 172 1.13 2.53 25.47
C GLU A 172 2.46 1.77 25.57
N ALA A 173 2.67 0.97 26.63
CA ALA A 173 3.88 0.16 26.75
C ALA A 173 4.01 -0.89 25.63
N LEU A 174 2.89 -1.25 24.99
CA LEU A 174 2.81 -2.18 23.86
C LEU A 174 3.01 -1.49 22.50
N GLN A 175 3.07 -0.15 22.41
CA GLN A 175 3.11 0.60 21.16
C GLN A 175 4.15 0.06 20.16
N ASN A 176 5.33 -0.29 20.63
CA ASN A 176 6.41 -0.78 19.78
C ASN A 176 6.51 -2.32 19.71
N ALA A 177 5.62 -3.05 20.41
CA ALA A 177 5.68 -4.51 20.47
C ALA A 177 5.55 -5.17 19.07
N PRO A 178 4.61 -4.77 18.18
CA PRO A 178 4.51 -5.38 16.87
C PRO A 178 5.80 -5.30 16.05
N HIS A 179 6.43 -4.12 15.99
CA HIS A 179 7.69 -3.92 15.28
C HIS A 179 8.86 -4.71 15.90
N LYS A 180 8.94 -4.78 17.24
CA LYS A 180 9.96 -5.57 17.92
C LYS A 180 9.81 -7.06 17.61
N ILE A 181 8.58 -7.57 17.57
CA ILE A 181 8.27 -8.96 17.21
C ILE A 181 8.81 -9.29 15.82
N VAL A 182 8.48 -8.48 14.82
CA VAL A 182 8.97 -8.71 13.45
C VAL A 182 10.48 -8.62 13.37
N ASN A 183 11.09 -7.65 14.07
CA ASN A 183 12.54 -7.50 14.09
C ASN A 183 13.27 -8.69 14.74
N THR A 184 12.61 -9.40 15.65
CA THR A 184 13.15 -10.59 16.30
C THR A 184 13.06 -11.82 15.40
N GLN A 185 11.94 -11.98 14.67
CA GLN A 185 11.66 -13.18 13.85
C GLN A 185 12.31 -13.15 12.47
N TRP A 186 12.49 -11.97 11.89
CA TRP A 186 12.93 -11.85 10.51
C TRP A 186 14.19 -10.99 10.39
N SER A 187 15.24 -11.51 9.77
CA SER A 187 16.31 -10.66 9.26
C SER A 187 15.82 -9.84 8.05
N PRO A 188 16.46 -8.71 7.70
CA PRO A 188 16.13 -8.00 6.47
C PRO A 188 16.24 -8.86 5.22
N ARG A 189 17.25 -9.77 5.16
CA ARG A 189 17.49 -10.70 4.06
C ARG A 189 16.34 -11.72 3.95
N ASP A 190 16.04 -12.44 5.03
CA ASP A 190 15.02 -13.50 4.99
C ASP A 190 13.65 -12.92 4.66
N PHE A 191 13.33 -11.75 5.22
CA PHE A 191 12.08 -11.06 4.92
C PHE A 191 11.99 -10.63 3.45
N TYR A 192 13.08 -10.08 2.89
CA TYR A 192 13.17 -9.74 1.48
C TYR A 192 12.97 -10.96 0.60
N GLU A 193 13.71 -12.04 0.84
CA GLU A 193 13.67 -13.26 0.03
C GLU A 193 12.25 -13.86 -0.02
N VAL A 194 11.57 -13.94 1.12
CA VAL A 194 10.20 -14.48 1.17
C VAL A 194 9.19 -13.54 0.49
N LYS A 195 9.35 -12.22 0.59
CA LYS A 195 8.44 -11.27 -0.07
C LYS A 195 8.62 -11.26 -1.58
N ILE A 196 9.84 -11.40 -2.08
CA ILE A 196 10.10 -11.56 -3.52
C ILE A 196 9.57 -12.91 -4.04
N ALA A 197 9.70 -13.98 -3.26
CA ALA A 197 9.10 -15.27 -3.61
C ALA A 197 7.55 -15.19 -3.67
N GLU A 198 6.93 -14.52 -2.71
CA GLU A 198 5.48 -14.21 -2.72
C GLU A 198 5.07 -13.44 -3.97
N ALA A 199 5.81 -12.38 -4.33
CA ALA A 199 5.53 -11.59 -5.54
C ALA A 199 5.59 -12.44 -6.81
N LYS A 200 6.64 -13.25 -6.95
CA LYS A 200 6.79 -14.14 -8.10
C LYS A 200 5.67 -15.18 -8.20
N ALA A 201 5.30 -15.81 -7.08
CA ALA A 201 4.19 -16.78 -7.04
C ALA A 201 2.85 -16.12 -7.43
N ARG A 202 2.60 -14.90 -6.94
CA ARG A 202 1.42 -14.10 -7.27
C ARG A 202 1.37 -13.73 -8.76
N TYR A 203 2.51 -13.33 -9.34
CA TYR A 203 2.57 -13.00 -10.77
C TYR A 203 2.20 -14.20 -11.65
N LEU A 204 2.64 -15.41 -11.29
CA LEU A 204 2.27 -16.62 -12.02
C LEU A 204 0.74 -16.86 -12.02
N GLN A 205 0.04 -16.52 -10.94
CA GLN A 205 -1.43 -16.61 -10.87
C GLN A 205 -2.15 -15.64 -11.82
N HIS A 206 -1.47 -14.55 -12.22
CA HIS A 206 -1.97 -13.54 -13.15
C HIS A 206 -1.33 -13.63 -14.55
N ASN A 207 -0.87 -14.82 -14.97
CA ASN A 207 -0.19 -15.04 -16.26
C ASN A 207 1.09 -14.21 -16.45
N ALA A 208 1.68 -13.72 -15.37
CA ALA A 208 2.88 -12.90 -15.35
C ALA A 208 2.85 -11.71 -16.34
N THR A 209 1.69 -11.03 -16.45
CA THR A 209 1.50 -9.88 -17.33
C THR A 209 0.65 -8.80 -16.70
N GLU A 210 1.03 -7.55 -16.94
CA GLU A 210 0.27 -6.35 -16.61
C GLU A 210 -0.91 -6.12 -17.57
N TYR A 211 -0.91 -6.79 -18.73
CA TYR A 211 -1.89 -6.59 -19.81
C TYR A 211 -3.10 -7.52 -19.71
N ASN A 212 -3.50 -7.91 -18.51
CA ASN A 212 -4.73 -8.68 -18.33
C ASN A 212 -5.94 -7.82 -18.71
N LEU A 213 -6.86 -8.38 -19.51
CA LEU A 213 -8.05 -7.63 -19.97
C LEU A 213 -9.02 -7.30 -18.83
N GLU A 214 -9.09 -8.17 -17.82
CA GLU A 214 -9.85 -7.97 -16.59
C GLU A 214 -8.90 -8.05 -15.36
N PRO A 215 -8.07 -7.02 -15.16
CA PRO A 215 -7.02 -7.08 -14.13
C PRO A 215 -7.59 -6.96 -12.72
N ASN A 216 -6.90 -7.58 -11.76
CA ASN A 216 -7.11 -7.28 -10.35
C ASN A 216 -6.17 -6.14 -9.95
N ILE A 217 -6.72 -4.95 -9.71
CA ILE A 217 -5.97 -3.72 -9.42
C ILE A 217 -5.14 -3.77 -8.13
N LYS A 218 -5.42 -4.74 -7.25
CA LYS A 218 -4.67 -4.94 -6.00
C LYS A 218 -3.53 -5.95 -6.18
N THR A 219 -3.78 -7.08 -6.87
CA THR A 219 -2.89 -8.24 -6.84
C THR A 219 -2.25 -8.59 -8.18
N ALA A 220 -2.75 -8.07 -9.32
CA ALA A 220 -2.07 -8.27 -10.62
C ALA A 220 -0.69 -7.57 -10.64
N PRO A 221 0.23 -7.98 -11.53
CA PRO A 221 1.47 -7.23 -11.76
C PRO A 221 1.18 -5.76 -12.03
N GLY A 222 1.94 -4.86 -11.42
CA GLY A 222 1.68 -3.42 -11.45
C GLY A 222 0.49 -2.95 -10.61
N GLY A 223 -0.07 -3.81 -9.76
CA GLY A 223 -1.13 -3.45 -8.82
C GLY A 223 -0.60 -2.91 -7.48
N LEU A 224 -1.53 -2.53 -6.60
CA LEU A 224 -1.20 -1.94 -5.29
C LEU A 224 -0.28 -2.83 -4.43
N ARG A 225 -0.36 -4.15 -4.57
CA ARG A 225 0.48 -5.09 -3.80
C ARG A 225 1.98 -4.93 -4.09
N ASP A 226 2.35 -4.48 -5.27
CA ASP A 226 3.76 -4.27 -5.63
C ASP A 226 4.34 -3.08 -4.85
N ILE A 227 3.58 -2.00 -4.73
CA ILE A 227 3.95 -0.84 -3.89
C ILE A 227 4.04 -1.26 -2.41
N HIS A 228 3.10 -2.08 -1.94
CA HIS A 228 3.14 -2.58 -0.56
C HIS A 228 4.39 -3.42 -0.27
N ILE A 229 4.84 -4.24 -1.21
CA ILE A 229 6.07 -5.05 -1.03
C ILE A 229 7.29 -4.15 -0.87
N ILE A 230 7.44 -3.11 -1.69
CA ILE A 230 8.51 -2.11 -1.51
C ILE A 230 8.41 -1.51 -0.10
N GLY A 231 7.22 -1.06 0.29
CA GLY A 231 6.97 -0.49 1.61
C GLY A 231 7.39 -1.44 2.74
N TRP A 232 7.02 -2.70 2.66
CA TRP A 232 7.32 -3.69 3.72
C TRP A 232 8.82 -4.00 3.83
N VAL A 233 9.49 -4.27 2.71
CA VAL A 233 10.94 -4.61 2.75
C VAL A 233 11.77 -3.41 3.19
N THR A 234 11.39 -2.20 2.77
CA THR A 234 12.10 -0.99 3.18
C THR A 234 11.81 -0.60 4.63
N LYS A 235 10.58 -0.69 5.10
CA LYS A 235 10.23 -0.51 6.53
C LYS A 235 11.00 -1.47 7.41
N ARG A 236 11.14 -2.74 6.99
CA ARG A 236 11.89 -3.74 7.77
C ARG A 236 13.36 -3.36 7.96
N TYR A 237 13.99 -2.70 7.02
CA TYR A 237 15.40 -2.30 7.09
C TYR A 237 15.58 -0.88 7.63
N PHE A 238 14.97 0.12 6.98
CA PHE A 238 15.16 1.54 7.28
C PHE A 238 14.38 2.01 8.52
N ARG A 239 13.38 1.22 8.97
CA ARG A 239 12.48 1.58 10.08
C ARG A 239 11.74 2.89 9.86
N VAL A 240 11.42 3.19 8.62
CA VAL A 240 10.66 4.37 8.19
C VAL A 240 9.16 4.14 8.33
N SER A 241 8.40 5.22 8.51
CA SER A 241 6.94 5.13 8.63
C SER A 241 6.24 5.29 7.29
N LYS A 242 6.77 6.15 6.41
CA LYS A 242 6.18 6.51 5.13
C LYS A 242 7.13 6.24 3.98
N LEU A 243 6.58 5.97 2.80
CA LEU A 243 7.37 5.77 1.59
C LEU A 243 8.21 7.01 1.24
N TYR A 244 7.71 8.22 1.52
CA TYR A 244 8.46 9.48 1.32
C TYR A 244 9.76 9.56 2.14
N ASP A 245 9.80 8.91 3.30
CA ASP A 245 11.00 8.92 4.14
C ASP A 245 12.20 8.25 3.41
N LEU A 246 11.94 7.39 2.41
CA LEU A 246 12.97 6.77 1.58
C LEU A 246 13.67 7.76 0.65
N VAL A 247 13.01 8.87 0.30
CA VAL A 247 13.63 9.97 -0.45
C VAL A 247 14.72 10.63 0.42
N GLN A 248 14.43 10.84 1.70
CA GLN A 248 15.39 11.40 2.65
C GLN A 248 16.57 10.45 2.90
N GLN A 249 16.36 9.14 2.75
CA GLN A 249 17.42 8.12 2.84
C GLN A 249 18.19 7.95 1.52
N SER A 250 17.89 8.74 0.49
CA SER A 250 18.48 8.62 -0.86
C SER A 250 18.31 7.22 -1.48
N PHE A 251 17.31 6.48 -1.04
CA PHE A 251 16.94 5.18 -1.59
C PHE A 251 15.96 5.32 -2.76
N LEU A 252 15.15 6.36 -2.73
CA LEU A 252 14.15 6.74 -3.74
C LEU A 252 14.42 8.18 -4.18
N THR A 253 14.35 8.49 -5.45
CA THR A 253 14.38 9.87 -5.93
C THR A 253 13.00 10.52 -5.75
N GLU A 254 12.94 11.85 -5.69
CA GLU A 254 11.69 12.60 -5.68
C GLU A 254 10.79 12.24 -6.87
N LYS A 255 11.40 12.15 -8.06
CA LYS A 255 10.68 11.80 -9.28
C LYS A 255 10.05 10.41 -9.21
N GLU A 256 10.79 9.40 -8.76
CA GLU A 256 10.27 8.04 -8.60
C GLU A 256 9.15 7.98 -7.54
N PHE A 257 9.31 8.75 -6.46
CA PHE A 257 8.26 8.88 -5.46
C PHE A 257 7.00 9.50 -6.06
N ASP A 258 7.11 10.60 -6.80
CA ASP A 258 5.97 11.26 -7.43
C ASP A 258 5.27 10.35 -8.44
N GLU A 259 6.04 9.59 -9.22
CA GLU A 259 5.52 8.62 -10.18
C GLU A 259 4.75 7.49 -9.48
N LEU A 260 5.31 6.89 -8.43
CA LEU A 260 4.60 5.86 -7.63
C LEU A 260 3.37 6.44 -6.94
N ASN A 261 3.51 7.62 -6.37
CA ASN A 261 2.43 8.31 -5.68
C ASN A 261 1.26 8.63 -6.61
N PHE A 262 1.54 9.08 -7.83
CA PHE A 262 0.51 9.33 -8.85
C PHE A 262 -0.19 8.02 -9.27
N ALA A 263 0.58 7.00 -9.62
CA ALA A 263 0.04 5.73 -10.10
C ALA A 263 -0.79 5.01 -9.02
N GLU A 264 -0.33 5.03 -7.76
CA GLU A 264 -1.08 4.50 -6.63
C GLU A 264 -2.41 5.24 -6.42
N GLY A 265 -2.39 6.58 -6.46
CA GLY A 265 -3.61 7.40 -6.36
C GLY A 265 -4.61 7.09 -7.48
N TYR A 266 -4.13 6.87 -8.69
CA TYR A 266 -4.97 6.46 -9.82
C TYR A 266 -5.63 5.08 -9.57
N LEU A 267 -4.88 4.09 -9.06
CA LEU A 267 -5.45 2.79 -8.70
C LEU A 267 -6.43 2.88 -7.52
N TRP A 268 -6.19 3.76 -6.54
CA TRP A 268 -7.13 3.98 -5.44
C TRP A 268 -8.43 4.61 -5.93
N GLN A 269 -8.37 5.50 -6.90
CA GLN A 269 -9.57 6.10 -7.51
C GLN A 269 -10.41 5.05 -8.25
N ILE A 270 -9.77 4.17 -9.06
CA ILE A 270 -10.45 3.04 -9.68
C ILE A 270 -11.07 2.13 -8.61
N ARG A 271 -10.32 1.83 -7.54
CA ARG A 271 -10.80 0.98 -6.46
C ARG A 271 -12.01 1.58 -5.75
N HIS A 272 -12.00 2.88 -5.53
CA HIS A 272 -13.13 3.60 -4.94
C HIS A 272 -14.40 3.41 -5.78
N TYR A 273 -14.33 3.69 -7.06
CA TYR A 273 -15.46 3.53 -7.97
C TYR A 273 -15.91 2.07 -8.14
N LEU A 274 -14.98 1.11 -8.12
CA LEU A 274 -15.34 -0.31 -8.09
C LEU A 274 -16.15 -0.66 -6.84
N HIS A 275 -15.72 -0.16 -5.67
CA HIS A 275 -16.42 -0.38 -4.42
C HIS A 275 -17.80 0.28 -4.42
N GLU A 276 -17.90 1.52 -4.89
CA GLU A 276 -19.15 2.26 -5.00
C GLU A 276 -20.15 1.55 -5.92
N LEU A 277 -19.70 1.15 -7.10
CA LEU A 277 -20.50 0.48 -8.12
C LEU A 277 -21.01 -0.89 -7.66
N THR A 278 -20.19 -1.64 -6.93
CA THR A 278 -20.49 -3.03 -6.54
C THR A 278 -21.06 -3.17 -5.14
N GLY A 279 -20.96 -2.16 -4.29
CA GLY A 279 -21.36 -2.20 -2.89
C GLY A 279 -20.55 -3.19 -2.04
N ARG A 280 -19.33 -3.57 -2.48
CA ARG A 280 -18.49 -4.55 -1.80
C ARG A 280 -16.99 -4.34 -2.08
N ASN A 281 -16.12 -5.07 -1.37
CA ASN A 281 -14.66 -5.06 -1.55
C ASN A 281 -14.24 -5.75 -2.87
N GLU A 282 -14.61 -5.18 -4.01
CA GLU A 282 -14.24 -5.67 -5.34
C GLU A 282 -12.93 -5.04 -5.80
N ASN A 283 -12.02 -5.85 -6.33
CA ASN A 283 -10.73 -5.40 -6.86
C ASN A 283 -10.48 -5.85 -8.30
N LYS A 284 -11.40 -6.62 -8.89
CA LYS A 284 -11.28 -7.09 -10.27
C LYS A 284 -12.05 -6.17 -11.21
N LEU A 285 -11.32 -5.57 -12.16
CA LEU A 285 -11.84 -4.64 -13.13
C LEU A 285 -12.44 -5.41 -14.32
N LEU A 286 -13.64 -5.99 -14.11
CA LEU A 286 -14.38 -6.74 -15.14
C LEU A 286 -14.82 -5.84 -16.30
N PHE A 287 -15.03 -6.41 -17.50
CA PHE A 287 -15.50 -5.67 -18.67
C PHE A 287 -16.76 -4.85 -18.40
N ASP A 288 -17.70 -5.41 -17.64
CA ASP A 288 -18.96 -4.73 -17.32
C ASP A 288 -18.72 -3.46 -16.50
N TYR A 289 -17.72 -3.44 -15.62
CA TYR A 289 -17.39 -2.27 -14.80
C TYR A 289 -16.53 -1.25 -15.53
N GLN A 290 -15.71 -1.66 -16.51
CA GLN A 290 -14.75 -0.77 -17.18
C GLN A 290 -15.45 0.43 -17.83
N ARG A 291 -16.64 0.24 -18.40
CA ARG A 291 -17.41 1.31 -19.07
C ARG A 291 -17.92 2.34 -18.07
N GLU A 292 -18.52 1.88 -16.99
CA GLU A 292 -19.10 2.75 -15.96
C GLU A 292 -18.00 3.51 -15.24
N ILE A 293 -16.92 2.82 -14.85
CA ILE A 293 -15.77 3.45 -14.19
C ILE A 293 -15.09 4.46 -15.12
N ALA A 294 -14.95 4.17 -16.42
CA ALA A 294 -14.43 5.13 -17.38
C ALA A 294 -15.23 6.43 -17.37
N GLN A 295 -16.57 6.35 -17.34
CA GLN A 295 -17.44 7.52 -17.24
C GLN A 295 -17.28 8.26 -15.92
N MET A 296 -17.28 7.55 -14.78
CA MET A 296 -17.07 8.13 -13.45
C MET A 296 -15.71 8.83 -13.34
N MET A 297 -14.70 8.36 -14.05
CA MET A 297 -13.37 8.97 -14.14
C MET A 297 -13.25 10.07 -15.21
N GLY A 298 -14.37 10.47 -15.86
CA GLY A 298 -14.40 11.56 -16.82
C GLY A 298 -13.90 11.22 -18.22
N TYR A 299 -13.81 9.92 -18.59
CA TYR A 299 -13.50 9.51 -19.96
C TYR A 299 -14.77 9.52 -20.79
N GLU A 300 -14.95 10.57 -21.59
CA GLU A 300 -16.12 10.75 -22.44
C GLU A 300 -15.87 10.28 -23.88
N THR A 301 -16.89 9.70 -24.52
CA THR A 301 -16.86 9.40 -25.95
C THR A 301 -17.15 10.68 -26.74
N GLN A 302 -16.24 11.06 -27.63
CA GLN A 302 -16.44 12.22 -28.52
C GLN A 302 -17.37 11.86 -29.68
N PRO A 303 -18.02 12.85 -30.32
CA PRO A 303 -19.03 12.58 -31.41
C PRO A 303 -18.50 11.72 -32.57
N ASP A 304 -17.20 11.82 -32.87
CA ASP A 304 -16.56 11.08 -33.97
C ASP A 304 -15.83 9.81 -33.51
N ASP A 305 -15.94 9.46 -32.25
CA ASP A 305 -15.26 8.29 -31.65
C ASP A 305 -15.97 6.96 -31.99
N GLN A 306 -15.20 5.88 -32.01
CA GLN A 306 -15.76 4.54 -32.00
C GLN A 306 -16.47 4.28 -30.64
N PRO A 307 -17.47 3.38 -30.58
CA PRO A 307 -18.31 3.17 -29.38
C PRO A 307 -17.56 2.87 -28.08
N ASN A 308 -16.36 2.30 -28.16
CA ASN A 308 -15.55 1.92 -26.99
C ASN A 308 -14.35 2.83 -26.75
N ALA A 309 -14.21 3.93 -27.50
CA ALA A 309 -13.01 4.78 -27.41
C ALA A 309 -12.74 5.36 -26.00
N ALA A 310 -13.78 5.66 -25.23
CA ALA A 310 -13.63 6.11 -23.84
C ALA A 310 -13.01 5.00 -22.95
N VAL A 311 -13.50 3.76 -23.07
CA VAL A 311 -12.98 2.60 -22.33
C VAL A 311 -11.54 2.30 -22.76
N GLU A 312 -11.23 2.39 -24.05
CA GLU A 312 -9.87 2.16 -24.56
C GLU A 312 -8.90 3.21 -24.02
N ARG A 313 -9.30 4.50 -23.92
CA ARG A 313 -8.48 5.55 -23.30
C ARG A 313 -8.26 5.29 -21.81
N PHE A 314 -9.30 4.93 -21.08
CA PHE A 314 -9.23 4.56 -19.67
C PHE A 314 -8.29 3.36 -19.44
N MET A 315 -8.48 2.27 -20.19
CA MET A 315 -7.64 1.07 -20.05
C MET A 315 -6.19 1.32 -20.49
N ARG A 316 -5.96 2.15 -21.50
CA ARG A 316 -4.61 2.57 -21.88
C ARG A 316 -3.90 3.28 -20.72
N ASP A 317 -4.60 4.18 -20.02
CA ASP A 317 -4.01 4.93 -18.90
C ASP A 317 -3.84 4.01 -17.67
N TYR A 318 -4.76 3.07 -17.44
CA TYR A 318 -4.57 1.98 -16.47
C TYR A 318 -3.29 1.18 -16.74
N TYR A 319 -3.12 0.66 -17.97
CA TYR A 319 -1.93 -0.12 -18.31
C TYR A 319 -0.64 0.68 -18.19
N ARG A 320 -0.68 1.97 -18.50
CA ARG A 320 0.47 2.86 -18.29
C ARG A 320 0.86 2.95 -16.82
N CYS A 321 -0.12 3.14 -15.93
CA CYS A 321 0.11 3.15 -14.48
C CYS A 321 0.62 1.78 -13.98
N ALA A 322 0.01 0.68 -14.43
CA ALA A 322 0.42 -0.66 -14.03
C ALA A 322 1.87 -0.97 -14.48
N MET A 323 2.24 -0.64 -15.72
CA MET A 323 3.62 -0.77 -16.20
C MET A 323 4.60 0.08 -15.39
N GLN A 324 4.23 1.31 -15.05
CA GLN A 324 5.07 2.21 -14.27
C GLN A 324 5.32 1.64 -12.87
N ILE A 325 4.28 1.16 -12.18
CA ILE A 325 4.39 0.51 -10.87
C ILE A 325 5.28 -0.74 -10.99
N SER A 326 5.02 -1.61 -11.97
CA SER A 326 5.79 -2.85 -12.17
C SER A 326 7.28 -2.57 -12.38
N THR A 327 7.60 -1.63 -13.28
CA THR A 327 8.99 -1.24 -13.58
C THR A 327 9.70 -0.64 -12.37
N LEU A 328 9.05 0.31 -11.68
CA LEU A 328 9.64 0.93 -10.49
C LEU A 328 9.78 -0.07 -9.34
N SER A 329 8.81 -0.97 -9.18
CA SER A 329 8.86 -2.01 -8.15
C SER A 329 10.01 -2.98 -8.38
N GLU A 330 10.22 -3.42 -9.62
CA GLU A 330 11.35 -4.28 -9.98
C GLU A 330 12.68 -3.54 -9.76
N MET A 331 12.79 -2.30 -10.21
CA MET A 331 13.99 -1.49 -10.03
C MET A 331 14.32 -1.28 -8.55
N LEU A 332 13.35 -0.89 -7.73
CA LEU A 332 13.55 -0.62 -6.31
C LEU A 332 13.86 -1.88 -5.50
N THR A 333 13.21 -3.01 -5.83
CA THR A 333 13.53 -4.29 -5.17
C THR A 333 14.92 -4.80 -5.56
N ASN A 334 15.33 -4.64 -6.81
CA ASN A 334 16.70 -4.94 -7.25
C ASN A 334 17.72 -4.00 -6.59
N HIS A 335 17.41 -2.70 -6.51
CA HIS A 335 18.26 -1.72 -5.82
C HIS A 335 18.43 -2.07 -4.33
N TYR A 336 17.34 -2.49 -3.67
CA TYR A 336 17.40 -2.97 -2.30
C TYR A 336 18.33 -4.19 -2.15
N TYR A 337 18.21 -5.16 -3.04
CA TYR A 337 19.11 -6.31 -3.03
C TYR A 337 20.56 -5.89 -3.23
N GLU A 338 20.86 -5.10 -4.25
CA GLU A 338 22.21 -4.69 -4.63
C GLU A 338 22.92 -3.82 -3.58
N THR A 339 22.17 -2.95 -2.89
CA THR A 339 22.72 -1.98 -1.92
C THR A 339 22.70 -2.45 -0.49
N ILE A 340 21.75 -3.32 -0.12
CA ILE A 340 21.50 -3.70 1.27
C ILE A 340 21.82 -5.17 1.50
N ILE A 341 21.34 -6.08 0.66
CA ILE A 341 21.51 -7.52 0.90
C ILE A 341 22.87 -8.00 0.43
N GLU A 342 23.21 -7.73 -0.82
CA GLU A 342 24.44 -8.23 -1.46
C GLU A 342 25.73 -7.88 -0.68
N PRO A 343 25.93 -6.64 -0.15
CA PRO A 343 27.13 -6.32 0.63
C PRO A 343 27.27 -7.10 1.94
N GLN A 344 26.16 -7.64 2.48
CA GLN A 344 26.12 -8.42 3.71
C GLN A 344 26.33 -9.92 3.48
N LEU A 345 26.31 -10.36 2.21
CA LEU A 345 26.55 -11.76 1.87
C LEU A 345 28.03 -12.15 2.14
N PRO A 346 28.29 -13.42 2.52
CA PRO A 346 29.63 -13.97 2.50
C PRO A 346 30.27 -13.83 1.12
N ASP A 347 31.59 -13.67 1.04
CA ASP A 347 32.31 -13.45 -0.24
C ASP A 347 32.07 -14.59 -1.25
N GLU A 348 31.79 -15.79 -0.78
CA GLU A 348 31.49 -16.99 -1.59
C GLU A 348 30.10 -16.87 -2.28
N GLU A 349 29.14 -16.22 -1.64
CA GLU A 349 27.76 -16.04 -2.14
C GLU A 349 27.62 -14.77 -2.99
N ARG A 350 28.56 -13.79 -2.89
CA ARG A 350 28.47 -12.55 -3.65
C ARG A 350 28.61 -12.78 -5.14
N PRO A 351 27.76 -12.14 -5.98
CA PRO A 351 27.88 -12.21 -7.43
C PRO A 351 29.28 -11.75 -7.88
N LYS A 352 29.99 -12.64 -8.60
CA LYS A 352 31.33 -12.34 -9.08
C LYS A 352 31.28 -11.36 -10.25
N LYS A 353 32.17 -10.38 -10.22
CA LYS A 353 32.33 -9.39 -11.27
C LYS A 353 33.34 -9.86 -12.31
N HIS A 354 32.91 -10.01 -13.56
CA HIS A 354 33.72 -10.40 -14.70
C HIS A 354 33.71 -9.30 -15.76
N PRO A 355 34.87 -8.76 -16.14
CA PRO A 355 34.95 -7.75 -17.22
C PRO A 355 34.46 -8.35 -18.53
N ILE A 356 33.59 -7.64 -19.25
CA ILE A 356 33.19 -7.97 -20.61
C ILE A 356 34.10 -7.17 -21.55
N ASN A 357 34.23 -5.83 -21.30
CA ASN A 357 35.13 -4.95 -21.99
C ASN A 357 35.47 -3.73 -21.09
N ALA A 358 36.07 -2.66 -21.67
CA ALA A 358 36.45 -1.48 -20.90
C ALA A 358 35.26 -0.73 -20.25
N ARG A 359 34.06 -0.84 -20.81
CA ARG A 359 32.87 -0.13 -20.39
C ARG A 359 31.91 -0.98 -19.55
N PHE A 360 31.90 -2.30 -19.73
CA PHE A 360 30.90 -3.19 -19.13
C PHE A 360 31.49 -4.40 -18.40
N ASN A 361 30.83 -4.78 -17.34
CA ASN A 361 31.11 -5.99 -16.57
C ASN A 361 29.84 -6.88 -16.52
N ARG A 362 30.03 -8.17 -16.42
CA ARG A 362 29.00 -9.11 -15.96
C ARG A 362 29.13 -9.27 -14.45
N VAL A 363 28.02 -9.12 -13.71
CA VAL A 363 27.93 -9.35 -12.28
C VAL A 363 26.82 -10.36 -12.04
N GLY A 364 27.18 -11.63 -11.76
CA GLY A 364 26.22 -12.73 -11.75
C GLY A 364 25.50 -12.84 -13.10
N GLU A 365 24.17 -12.65 -13.09
CA GLU A 365 23.29 -12.72 -14.27
C GLU A 365 22.96 -11.32 -14.85
N GLN A 366 23.62 -10.26 -14.37
CA GLN A 366 23.34 -8.89 -14.75
C GLN A 366 24.51 -8.24 -15.50
N ILE A 367 24.24 -7.25 -16.36
CA ILE A 367 25.24 -6.35 -16.92
C ILE A 367 25.36 -5.09 -16.05
N ALA A 368 26.58 -4.60 -15.88
CA ALA A 368 26.88 -3.40 -15.11
C ALA A 368 27.89 -2.53 -15.86
N ILE A 369 27.77 -1.21 -15.71
CA ILE A 369 28.80 -0.27 -16.17
C ILE A 369 30.08 -0.43 -15.34
N SER A 370 31.24 -0.19 -15.98
CA SER A 370 32.52 -0.21 -15.27
C SER A 370 32.70 0.99 -14.34
N HIS A 371 32.12 2.14 -14.68
CA HIS A 371 32.10 3.38 -13.88
C HIS A 371 30.88 4.26 -14.25
N HIS A 372 30.43 5.12 -13.33
CA HIS A 372 29.24 5.96 -13.45
C HIS A 372 29.20 6.95 -14.63
N ARG A 373 30.33 7.22 -15.32
CA ARG A 373 30.39 8.15 -16.44
C ARG A 373 30.33 7.48 -17.82
N VAL A 374 30.13 6.15 -17.87
CA VAL A 374 30.18 5.42 -19.17
C VAL A 374 29.21 6.04 -20.18
N PHE A 375 27.97 6.22 -19.86
CA PHE A 375 26.96 6.76 -20.79
C PHE A 375 27.10 8.26 -21.03
N ALA A 376 27.59 9.01 -20.04
CA ALA A 376 27.86 10.44 -20.21
C ALA A 376 29.03 10.71 -21.17
N GLN A 377 30.07 9.84 -21.15
CA GLN A 377 31.22 9.93 -22.02
C GLN A 377 31.00 9.24 -23.38
N HIS A 378 30.17 8.22 -23.40
CA HIS A 378 29.89 7.34 -24.54
C HIS A 378 28.38 7.07 -24.65
N PRO A 379 27.57 8.00 -25.18
CA PRO A 379 26.13 7.79 -25.34
C PRO A 379 25.77 6.55 -26.18
N GLU A 380 26.59 6.21 -27.16
CA GLU A 380 26.48 5.01 -28.00
C GLU A 380 26.61 3.71 -27.20
N ALA A 381 27.18 3.74 -25.98
CA ALA A 381 27.33 2.58 -25.11
C ALA A 381 26.00 2.02 -24.66
N ILE A 382 24.89 2.77 -24.74
CA ILE A 382 23.54 2.25 -24.48
C ILE A 382 23.21 1.15 -25.49
N LEU A 383 23.47 1.38 -26.79
CA LEU A 383 23.24 0.38 -27.84
C LEU A 383 24.20 -0.81 -27.71
N GLU A 384 25.45 -0.54 -27.35
CA GLU A 384 26.45 -1.58 -27.07
C GLU A 384 25.99 -2.47 -25.89
N MET A 385 25.44 -1.90 -24.84
CA MET A 385 24.90 -2.66 -23.70
C MET A 385 23.87 -3.70 -24.15
N PHE A 386 22.89 -3.30 -24.96
CA PHE A 386 21.88 -4.23 -25.47
C PHE A 386 22.48 -5.30 -26.40
N LEU A 387 23.47 -4.93 -27.22
CA LEU A 387 24.18 -5.89 -28.06
C LEU A 387 24.91 -6.93 -27.20
N LEU A 388 25.62 -6.50 -26.16
CA LEU A 388 26.32 -7.40 -25.23
C LEU A 388 25.34 -8.27 -24.45
N MET A 389 24.21 -7.72 -23.99
CA MET A 389 23.17 -8.51 -23.36
C MET A 389 22.68 -9.65 -24.25
N GLY A 390 22.41 -9.37 -25.53
CA GLY A 390 22.05 -10.38 -26.52
C GLY A 390 23.17 -11.42 -26.77
N GLN A 391 24.41 -10.95 -26.87
CA GLN A 391 25.57 -11.80 -27.15
C GLN A 391 25.91 -12.78 -26.02
N TYR A 392 25.76 -12.31 -24.76
CA TYR A 392 26.10 -13.09 -23.56
C TYR A 392 24.88 -13.72 -22.88
N GLY A 393 23.68 -13.58 -23.45
CA GLY A 393 22.44 -14.09 -22.89
C GLY A 393 22.06 -13.47 -21.53
N ILE A 394 22.51 -12.22 -21.31
CA ILE A 394 22.22 -11.48 -20.07
C ILE A 394 20.86 -10.83 -20.21
N LYS A 395 19.97 -11.04 -19.23
CA LYS A 395 18.59 -10.53 -19.28
C LYS A 395 18.37 -9.26 -18.45
N ASN A 396 19.20 -9.03 -17.45
CA ASN A 396 18.97 -7.99 -16.46
C ASN A 396 20.12 -6.98 -16.42
N VAL A 397 19.80 -5.75 -16.05
CA VAL A 397 20.74 -4.64 -15.87
C VAL A 397 20.82 -4.30 -14.39
N ARG A 398 22.00 -4.05 -13.86
CA ARG A 398 22.14 -3.56 -12.48
C ARG A 398 21.58 -2.15 -12.32
N THR A 399 20.94 -1.87 -11.20
CA THR A 399 20.20 -0.63 -10.97
C THR A 399 21.07 0.62 -11.06
N HIS A 400 22.32 0.58 -10.59
CA HIS A 400 23.26 1.71 -10.73
C HIS A 400 23.79 1.92 -12.17
N THR A 401 23.36 1.08 -13.11
CA THR A 401 23.67 1.20 -14.55
C THR A 401 22.58 1.98 -15.28
N LEU A 402 21.37 1.99 -14.74
CA LEU A 402 20.20 2.70 -15.26
C LEU A 402 20.17 4.14 -14.78
#